data_a01c697cd3cd068a72f744368d958ed1
#
_entry.id   a01c697cd3cd068a72f744368d958ed1
#
_cell.length_a   1.000
_cell.length_b   1.000
_cell.length_c   1.000
_cell.angle_alpha   90.00
_cell.angle_beta   90.00
_cell.angle_gamma   90.00
#
_symmetry.space_group_name_H-M   'P 1'
#
loop_
_entity.id
_entity.type
_entity.pdbx_description
1 polymer ?
#
loop_
_entity_poly.entity_id
_entity_poly.type
_entity_poly.pdbx_seq_one_letter_code
_entity_poly.pdbx_strand_id
1 'polypeptide(L)'
;MKSIGRPLAIAVIIGITLTTSLPAHATDISGAGSTFVFPILTKWADAYKKATGVAINYQSVGSGAGIKQIKSKTVDFGASDAPLVPKELAAYGLVQFPIVMGGVAPVVNIKGIGAGQLKLTGPVLADIFLGKITRWNDPAITTLNPSLTLPALAIVPVYRSDGSGTTYVFTDYLAKVSPEWKDKVGVNTAVEFPKGIGGKANEGVAAFTASTSGAIGYVEYAYAKLNNLAFVLLQNHDGAFVAPGSQSFQSAAGHADWASPTAFYVLLADQPGPQSWPISGSTFVLLYKSQSKPGVARELLKFFDWAYHDGAKLAEGLDYVPMPQAIVQLVESSWTAIKQPDGGPAWKGVAVPQH
;
A
#
# COMPACT_ATOMS: atom_id res chain seq x y z
N MET A 1 -66.83 -20.88 -71.47
CA MET A 1 -65.45 -21.18 -71.19
C MET A 1 -65.06 -20.24 -70.00
N LYS A 2 -64.85 -20.79 -68.81
CA LYS A 2 -64.60 -20.07 -67.54
C LYS A 2 -63.09 -20.07 -67.26
N SER A 3 -62.48 -18.91 -67.23
CA SER A 3 -61.07 -18.70 -66.83
C SER A 3 -61.00 -18.59 -65.31
N ILE A 4 -60.21 -19.46 -64.69
CA ILE A 4 -59.96 -19.50 -63.26
C ILE A 4 -58.67 -18.73 -62.98
N GLY A 5 -58.79 -17.54 -62.38
CA GLY A 5 -57.62 -16.78 -61.87
C GLY A 5 -57.10 -17.40 -60.61
N ARG A 6 -55.79 -17.65 -60.55
CA ARG A 6 -55.03 -18.05 -59.34
C ARG A 6 -54.64 -16.83 -58.55
N PRO A 7 -54.79 -16.80 -57.20
CA PRO A 7 -54.25 -15.70 -56.36
C PRO A 7 -52.76 -15.97 -56.11
N LEU A 8 -51.96 -14.94 -56.29
CA LEU A 8 -50.54 -14.87 -55.95
C LEU A 8 -50.38 -14.59 -54.42
N ALA A 9 -49.90 -15.58 -53.68
CA ALA A 9 -49.60 -15.41 -52.26
C ALA A 9 -48.18 -14.73 -52.12
N ILE A 10 -48.14 -13.50 -51.60
CA ILE A 10 -46.93 -12.81 -51.23
C ILE A 10 -46.55 -13.28 -49.84
N ALA A 11 -45.46 -14.05 -49.73
CA ALA A 11 -44.85 -14.41 -48.44
C ALA A 11 -43.95 -13.29 -47.97
N VAL A 12 -44.34 -12.59 -46.91
CA VAL A 12 -43.53 -11.63 -46.22
C VAL A 12 -42.59 -12.36 -45.26
N ILE A 13 -41.30 -12.43 -45.61
CA ILE A 13 -40.25 -12.97 -44.74
C ILE A 13 -39.84 -11.85 -43.77
N ILE A 14 -40.30 -11.93 -42.53
CA ILE A 14 -39.81 -11.06 -41.42
C ILE A 14 -38.46 -11.63 -41.00
N GLY A 15 -37.37 -10.99 -41.42
CA GLY A 15 -36.02 -11.30 -40.95
C GLY A 15 -35.84 -10.81 -39.50
N ILE A 16 -35.87 -11.75 -38.54
CA ILE A 16 -35.48 -11.50 -37.15
C ILE A 16 -33.95 -11.44 -37.13
N THR A 17 -33.38 -10.24 -37.07
CA THR A 17 -31.96 -10.04 -36.79
C THR A 17 -31.74 -10.35 -35.28
N LEU A 18 -31.28 -11.55 -34.96
CA LEU A 18 -30.71 -11.84 -33.65
C LEU A 18 -29.41 -11.06 -33.50
N THR A 19 -29.45 -9.95 -32.78
CA THR A 19 -28.23 -9.31 -32.27
C THR A 19 -27.66 -10.20 -31.17
N THR A 20 -26.73 -11.07 -31.53
CA THR A 20 -25.92 -11.78 -30.52
C THR A 20 -25.02 -10.75 -29.88
N SER A 21 -25.39 -10.26 -28.68
CA SER A 21 -24.47 -9.57 -27.80
C SER A 21 -23.38 -10.59 -27.41
N LEU A 22 -22.21 -10.45 -28.01
CA LEU A 22 -21.01 -11.15 -27.55
C LEU A 22 -20.82 -10.76 -26.07
N PRO A 23 -20.62 -11.75 -25.18
CA PRO A 23 -20.28 -11.44 -23.80
C PRO A 23 -19.01 -10.59 -23.84
N ALA A 24 -19.07 -9.35 -23.32
CA ALA A 24 -17.88 -8.58 -23.08
C ALA A 24 -16.97 -9.45 -22.18
N HIS A 25 -15.85 -9.92 -22.71
CA HIS A 25 -14.87 -10.61 -21.90
C HIS A 25 -14.50 -9.63 -20.76
N ALA A 26 -14.85 -10.03 -19.56
CA ALA A 26 -14.41 -9.32 -18.36
C ALA A 26 -12.88 -9.23 -18.46
N THR A 27 -12.34 -8.01 -18.49
CA THR A 27 -10.91 -7.79 -18.59
C THR A 27 -10.30 -8.22 -17.27
N ASP A 28 -9.70 -9.41 -17.22
CA ASP A 28 -8.96 -9.86 -16.04
C ASP A 28 -7.73 -8.99 -15.88
N ILE A 29 -7.71 -8.20 -14.81
CA ILE A 29 -6.61 -7.29 -14.49
C ILE A 29 -5.73 -7.95 -13.44
N SER A 30 -4.43 -8.05 -13.73
CA SER A 30 -3.44 -8.63 -12.84
C SER A 30 -2.53 -7.56 -12.22
N GLY A 31 -2.35 -7.65 -10.90
CA GLY A 31 -1.43 -6.81 -10.16
C GLY A 31 -0.58 -7.61 -9.19
N ALA A 32 0.57 -7.06 -8.80
CA ALA A 32 1.41 -7.69 -7.78
C ALA A 32 2.22 -6.64 -7.01
N GLY A 33 2.59 -6.97 -5.78
CA GLY A 33 3.52 -6.14 -5.03
C GLY A 33 3.25 -6.06 -3.53
N SER A 34 3.20 -4.84 -3.02
CA SER A 34 3.16 -4.52 -1.61
C SER A 34 2.15 -5.34 -0.82
N THR A 35 2.62 -5.91 0.28
CA THR A 35 1.75 -6.55 1.29
C THR A 35 1.16 -5.53 2.25
N PHE A 36 1.71 -4.32 2.32
CA PHE A 36 1.18 -3.22 3.11
C PHE A 36 -0.25 -2.87 2.69
N VAL A 37 -0.51 -2.74 1.39
CA VAL A 37 -1.82 -2.36 0.85
C VAL A 37 -2.79 -3.55 0.69
N PHE A 38 -2.32 -4.78 0.84
CA PHE A 38 -3.10 -5.98 0.53
C PHE A 38 -4.45 -6.07 1.25
N PRO A 39 -4.56 -5.78 2.57
CA PRO A 39 -5.84 -5.84 3.27
C PRO A 39 -6.91 -4.96 2.65
N ILE A 40 -6.56 -3.71 2.29
CA ILE A 40 -7.52 -2.79 1.68
C ILE A 40 -7.73 -3.06 0.20
N LEU A 41 -6.67 -3.39 -0.55
CA LEU A 41 -6.78 -3.69 -1.98
C LEU A 41 -7.72 -4.88 -2.24
N THR A 42 -7.68 -5.90 -1.39
CA THR A 42 -8.60 -7.04 -1.45
C THR A 42 -10.06 -6.60 -1.26
N LYS A 43 -10.32 -5.78 -0.25
CA LYS A 43 -11.69 -5.23 -0.03
C LYS A 43 -12.15 -4.37 -1.20
N TRP A 44 -11.26 -3.54 -1.75
CA TRP A 44 -11.57 -2.74 -2.93
C TRP A 44 -11.87 -3.61 -4.16
N ALA A 45 -11.03 -4.62 -4.43
CA ALA A 45 -11.24 -5.54 -5.55
C ALA A 45 -12.58 -6.27 -5.46
N ASP A 46 -12.93 -6.77 -4.27
CA ASP A 46 -14.21 -7.47 -4.04
C ASP A 46 -15.41 -6.53 -4.20
N ALA A 47 -15.35 -5.32 -3.65
CA ALA A 47 -16.43 -4.34 -3.75
C ALA A 47 -16.59 -3.82 -5.19
N TYR A 48 -15.48 -3.53 -5.88
CA TYR A 48 -15.49 -3.10 -7.26
C TYR A 48 -16.03 -4.17 -8.20
N LYS A 49 -15.63 -5.44 -8.01
CA LYS A 49 -16.17 -6.57 -8.77
C LYS A 49 -17.70 -6.71 -8.59
N LYS A 50 -18.21 -6.53 -7.37
CA LYS A 50 -19.66 -6.54 -7.10
C LYS A 50 -20.39 -5.41 -7.81
N ALA A 51 -19.78 -4.22 -7.87
CA ALA A 51 -20.38 -3.05 -8.49
C ALA A 51 -20.30 -3.04 -10.02
N THR A 52 -19.21 -3.58 -10.61
CA THR A 52 -18.91 -3.40 -12.04
C THR A 52 -18.78 -4.70 -12.83
N GLY A 53 -18.61 -5.84 -12.16
CA GLY A 53 -18.28 -7.13 -12.77
C GLY A 53 -16.79 -7.30 -13.13
N VAL A 54 -15.96 -6.26 -13.02
CA VAL A 54 -14.52 -6.30 -13.35
C VAL A 54 -13.74 -6.94 -12.20
N ALA A 55 -12.93 -7.94 -12.50
CA ALA A 55 -12.08 -8.61 -11.52
C ALA A 55 -10.68 -8.01 -11.48
N ILE A 56 -10.19 -7.71 -10.28
CA ILE A 56 -8.82 -7.30 -10.01
C ILE A 56 -8.13 -8.44 -9.26
N ASN A 57 -7.17 -9.08 -9.89
CA ASN A 57 -6.41 -10.19 -9.32
C ASN A 57 -5.06 -9.68 -8.81
N TYR A 58 -4.91 -9.56 -7.50
CA TYR A 58 -3.70 -9.02 -6.90
C TYR A 58 -2.90 -10.07 -6.13
N GLN A 59 -1.59 -10.13 -6.38
CA GLN A 59 -0.65 -11.02 -5.70
C GLN A 59 0.16 -10.24 -4.65
N SER A 60 -0.06 -10.57 -3.38
CA SER A 60 0.66 -10.00 -2.24
C SER A 60 2.03 -10.69 -2.09
N VAL A 61 3.05 -10.17 -2.78
CA VAL A 61 4.39 -10.79 -2.90
C VAL A 61 5.54 -9.90 -2.40
N GLY A 62 5.22 -8.71 -1.88
CA GLY A 62 6.15 -7.68 -1.47
C GLY A 62 6.51 -6.69 -2.58
N SER A 63 6.83 -5.45 -2.20
CA SER A 63 7.11 -4.34 -3.13
C SER A 63 8.25 -4.66 -4.10
N GLY A 64 9.32 -5.28 -3.62
CA GLY A 64 10.45 -5.65 -4.49
C GLY A 64 10.07 -6.61 -5.61
N ALA A 65 9.24 -7.63 -5.31
CA ALA A 65 8.74 -8.55 -6.32
C ALA A 65 7.73 -7.86 -7.27
N GLY A 66 6.85 -6.98 -6.75
CA GLY A 66 5.93 -6.19 -7.56
C GLY A 66 6.64 -5.28 -8.56
N ILE A 67 7.67 -4.55 -8.10
CA ILE A 67 8.53 -3.73 -8.97
C ILE A 67 9.18 -4.59 -10.06
N LYS A 68 9.71 -5.76 -9.69
CA LYS A 68 10.34 -6.68 -10.66
C LYS A 68 9.33 -7.18 -11.69
N GLN A 69 8.11 -7.55 -11.25
CA GLN A 69 7.08 -8.08 -12.14
C GLN A 69 6.57 -7.01 -13.11
N ILE A 70 6.30 -5.78 -12.65
CA ILE A 70 5.87 -4.71 -13.56
C ILE A 70 6.98 -4.37 -14.56
N LYS A 71 8.24 -4.26 -14.15
CA LYS A 71 9.36 -4.03 -15.08
C LYS A 71 9.53 -5.15 -16.10
N SER A 72 9.20 -6.40 -15.76
CA SER A 72 9.25 -7.57 -16.64
C SER A 72 7.96 -7.78 -17.45
N LYS A 73 6.97 -6.90 -17.34
CA LYS A 73 5.68 -6.95 -18.07
C LYS A 73 4.87 -8.21 -17.81
N THR A 74 4.97 -8.79 -16.60
CA THR A 74 4.24 -10.00 -16.21
C THR A 74 2.93 -9.70 -15.49
N VAL A 75 2.69 -8.43 -15.13
CA VAL A 75 1.45 -7.93 -14.53
C VAL A 75 1.04 -6.61 -15.19
N ASP A 76 -0.23 -6.26 -15.05
CA ASP A 76 -0.80 -5.03 -15.61
C ASP A 76 -0.50 -3.81 -14.75
N PHE A 77 -0.35 -4.00 -13.42
CA PHE A 77 0.12 -2.97 -12.50
C PHE A 77 0.99 -3.54 -11.39
N GLY A 78 1.90 -2.72 -10.87
CA GLY A 78 2.66 -3.00 -9.67
C GLY A 78 2.17 -2.16 -8.49
N ALA A 79 2.40 -2.61 -7.25
CA ALA A 79 2.21 -1.78 -6.07
C ALA A 79 3.46 -1.83 -5.17
N SER A 80 3.87 -0.66 -4.66
CA SER A 80 5.08 -0.51 -3.85
C SER A 80 4.95 0.62 -2.84
N ASP A 81 5.44 0.38 -1.59
CA ASP A 81 5.53 1.43 -0.58
C ASP A 81 6.90 2.14 -0.62
N ALA A 82 7.80 1.66 -1.49
CA ALA A 82 9.01 2.35 -1.89
C ALA A 82 8.77 3.01 -3.26
N PRO A 83 8.63 4.33 -3.34
CA PRO A 83 8.45 5.00 -4.62
C PRO A 83 9.71 4.87 -5.48
N LEU A 84 9.53 4.73 -6.80
CA LEU A 84 10.63 4.73 -7.75
C LEU A 84 11.06 6.16 -8.07
N VAL A 85 12.37 6.37 -8.20
CA VAL A 85 12.89 7.68 -8.62
C VAL A 85 12.52 7.98 -10.08
N PRO A 86 12.37 9.26 -10.49
CA PRO A 86 11.94 9.64 -11.83
C PRO A 86 12.79 9.02 -12.95
N LYS A 87 14.10 8.89 -12.74
CA LYS A 87 15.03 8.25 -13.70
C LYS A 87 14.66 6.78 -13.95
N GLU A 88 14.30 6.08 -12.90
CA GLU A 88 13.92 4.67 -12.97
C GLU A 88 12.56 4.49 -13.65
N LEU A 89 11.57 5.32 -13.30
CA LEU A 89 10.28 5.34 -13.99
C LEU A 89 10.44 5.57 -15.50
N ALA A 90 11.27 6.55 -15.88
CA ALA A 90 11.53 6.86 -17.29
C ALA A 90 12.21 5.69 -18.03
N ALA A 91 13.18 5.03 -17.38
CA ALA A 91 13.92 3.90 -17.98
C ALA A 91 13.01 2.71 -18.35
N TYR A 92 11.91 2.52 -17.62
CA TYR A 92 10.96 1.43 -17.86
C TYR A 92 9.63 1.89 -18.50
N GLY A 93 9.51 3.18 -18.82
CA GLY A 93 8.28 3.75 -19.36
C GLY A 93 7.10 3.67 -18.40
N LEU A 94 7.37 3.80 -17.11
CA LEU A 94 6.39 3.74 -16.02
C LEU A 94 5.96 5.14 -15.58
N VAL A 95 4.78 5.20 -15.00
CA VAL A 95 4.29 6.26 -14.12
C VAL A 95 4.00 5.66 -12.75
N GLN A 96 4.01 6.50 -11.71
CA GLN A 96 3.54 6.11 -10.39
C GLN A 96 2.63 7.18 -9.81
N PHE A 97 1.74 6.75 -8.90
CA PHE A 97 0.89 7.63 -8.12
C PHE A 97 0.50 6.96 -6.79
N PRO A 98 0.35 7.73 -5.70
CA PRO A 98 -0.05 7.19 -4.41
C PRO A 98 -1.54 6.82 -4.41
N ILE A 99 -1.94 5.74 -3.71
CA ILE A 99 -3.34 5.31 -3.65
C ILE A 99 -3.94 5.36 -2.26
N VAL A 100 -3.13 5.16 -1.23
CA VAL A 100 -3.58 5.16 0.16
C VAL A 100 -2.38 5.32 1.08
N MET A 101 -2.59 5.86 2.26
CA MET A 101 -1.57 6.01 3.30
C MET A 101 -1.90 5.13 4.50
N GLY A 102 -0.87 4.85 5.30
CA GLY A 102 -0.97 4.09 6.54
C GLY A 102 0.30 4.21 7.35
N GLY A 103 0.47 3.34 8.33
CA GLY A 103 1.66 3.36 9.18
C GLY A 103 2.25 1.99 9.44
N VAL A 104 3.56 1.96 9.58
CA VAL A 104 4.30 0.80 10.08
C VAL A 104 4.32 0.87 11.60
N ALA A 105 3.78 -0.14 12.26
CA ALA A 105 3.75 -0.24 13.72
C ALA A 105 4.79 -1.25 14.21
N PRO A 106 5.74 -0.83 15.06
CA PRO A 106 6.52 -1.78 15.85
C PRO A 106 5.58 -2.51 16.81
N VAL A 107 5.67 -3.85 16.84
CA VAL A 107 4.82 -4.75 17.63
C VAL A 107 5.67 -5.68 18.48
N VAL A 108 5.20 -6.01 19.67
CA VAL A 108 5.97 -6.79 20.65
C VAL A 108 5.20 -7.98 21.18
N ASN A 109 5.93 -8.98 21.66
CA ASN A 109 5.37 -10.10 22.41
C ASN A 109 6.09 -10.25 23.76
N ILE A 110 5.62 -9.48 24.73
CA ILE A 110 6.11 -9.49 26.12
C ILE A 110 4.93 -9.81 27.02
N LYS A 111 5.05 -10.88 27.81
CA LYS A 111 3.96 -11.29 28.73
C LYS A 111 3.58 -10.15 29.68
N GLY A 112 2.31 -9.81 29.71
CA GLY A 112 1.76 -8.74 30.56
C GLY A 112 1.83 -7.34 29.98
N ILE A 113 2.37 -7.17 28.75
CA ILE A 113 2.40 -5.89 28.05
C ILE A 113 1.37 -5.90 26.93
N GLY A 114 0.39 -5.03 27.01
CA GLY A 114 -0.66 -4.85 26.02
C GLY A 114 -0.35 -3.75 24.98
N ALA A 115 -1.23 -3.61 24.00
CA ALA A 115 -1.14 -2.59 22.96
C ALA A 115 -1.11 -1.17 23.58
N GLY A 116 -0.18 -0.33 23.12
CA GLY A 116 -0.04 1.06 23.56
C GLY A 116 0.50 1.24 25.00
N GLN A 117 1.03 0.21 25.64
CA GLN A 117 1.60 0.33 26.97
C GLN A 117 3.10 0.62 26.96
N LEU A 118 3.85 0.01 26.03
CA LEU A 118 5.29 0.19 25.93
C LEU A 118 5.63 1.44 25.12
N LYS A 119 6.50 2.28 25.67
CA LYS A 119 7.04 3.49 25.01
C LYS A 119 8.46 3.22 24.51
N LEU A 120 8.73 3.59 23.27
CA LEU A 120 10.08 3.58 22.69
C LEU A 120 10.36 4.94 22.01
N THR A 121 11.64 5.32 21.98
CA THR A 121 12.11 6.42 21.11
C THR A 121 12.70 5.86 19.82
N GLY A 122 12.83 6.69 18.80
CA GLY A 122 13.45 6.29 17.53
C GLY A 122 14.87 5.74 17.69
N PRO A 123 15.78 6.42 18.42
CA PRO A 123 17.12 5.90 18.69
C PRO A 123 17.12 4.56 19.43
N VAL A 124 16.26 4.37 20.43
CA VAL A 124 16.14 3.08 21.16
C VAL A 124 15.66 1.97 20.22
N LEU A 125 14.68 2.26 19.38
CA LEU A 125 14.21 1.30 18.36
C LEU A 125 15.32 0.92 17.38
N ALA A 126 16.10 1.89 16.91
CA ALA A 126 17.25 1.65 16.05
C ALA A 126 18.31 0.78 16.74
N ASP A 127 18.65 1.08 18.00
CA ASP A 127 19.64 0.33 18.78
C ASP A 127 19.19 -1.12 19.06
N ILE A 128 17.89 -1.37 19.19
CA ILE A 128 17.34 -2.72 19.28
C ILE A 128 17.62 -3.49 17.96
N PHE A 129 17.27 -2.92 16.81
CA PHE A 129 17.49 -3.59 15.52
C PHE A 129 18.96 -3.64 15.08
N LEU A 130 19.82 -2.75 15.60
CA LEU A 130 21.29 -2.85 15.49
C LEU A 130 21.87 -3.95 16.39
N GLY A 131 21.06 -4.52 17.32
CA GLY A 131 21.51 -5.54 18.26
C GLY A 131 22.36 -4.99 19.41
N LYS A 132 22.32 -3.70 19.68
CA LYS A 132 23.00 -3.04 20.81
C LYS A 132 22.20 -3.20 22.11
N ILE A 133 20.89 -2.97 22.05
CA ILE A 133 19.96 -3.27 23.14
C ILE A 133 19.41 -4.67 22.93
N THR A 134 19.70 -5.59 23.86
CA THR A 134 19.42 -7.02 23.69
C THR A 134 18.48 -7.61 24.72
N ARG A 135 18.02 -6.81 25.69
CA ARG A 135 17.12 -7.25 26.77
C ARG A 135 16.04 -6.19 27.03
N TRP A 136 14.84 -6.64 27.35
CA TRP A 136 13.72 -5.76 27.63
C TRP A 136 13.87 -4.91 28.91
N ASN A 137 14.64 -5.38 29.89
CA ASN A 137 14.96 -4.62 31.10
C ASN A 137 16.19 -3.72 30.98
N ASP A 138 16.62 -3.41 29.77
CA ASP A 138 17.72 -2.45 29.53
C ASP A 138 17.34 -1.06 30.07
N PRO A 139 18.27 -0.32 30.75
CA PRO A 139 18.01 1.02 31.26
C PRO A 139 17.45 2.00 30.23
N ALA A 140 17.86 1.92 28.95
CA ALA A 140 17.35 2.76 27.88
C ALA A 140 15.84 2.55 27.64
N ILE A 141 15.31 1.36 27.92
CA ILE A 141 13.88 1.05 27.80
C ILE A 141 13.14 1.34 29.10
N THR A 142 13.68 0.88 30.24
CA THR A 142 13.00 0.99 31.54
C THR A 142 12.82 2.43 31.99
N THR A 143 13.77 3.32 31.70
CA THR A 143 13.67 4.76 31.98
C THR A 143 12.50 5.42 31.25
N LEU A 144 12.16 4.96 30.04
CA LEU A 144 10.99 5.44 29.29
C LEU A 144 9.67 4.87 29.84
N ASN A 145 9.73 3.80 30.64
CA ASN A 145 8.59 3.01 31.08
C ASN A 145 8.60 2.76 32.60
N PRO A 146 8.67 3.79 33.46
CA PRO A 146 8.85 3.60 34.91
C PRO A 146 7.67 2.90 35.57
N SER A 147 6.49 2.88 34.95
CA SER A 147 5.29 2.19 35.46
C SER A 147 5.21 0.72 35.04
N LEU A 148 6.11 0.23 34.18
CA LEU A 148 6.11 -1.14 33.72
C LEU A 148 7.23 -1.96 34.39
N THR A 149 6.91 -3.19 34.79
CA THR A 149 7.92 -4.16 35.20
C THR A 149 8.35 -4.97 34.01
N LEU A 150 9.43 -4.54 33.33
CA LEU A 150 9.95 -5.22 32.16
C LEU A 150 10.85 -6.39 32.55
N PRO A 151 10.67 -7.59 31.95
CA PRO A 151 11.42 -8.79 32.34
C PRO A 151 12.87 -8.75 31.82
N ALA A 152 13.78 -9.46 32.49
CA ALA A 152 15.13 -9.74 31.98
C ALA A 152 15.08 -10.77 30.84
N LEU A 153 14.25 -10.50 29.83
CA LEU A 153 14.02 -11.35 28.67
C LEU A 153 14.82 -10.84 27.48
N ALA A 154 15.41 -11.75 26.71
CA ALA A 154 16.12 -11.39 25.49
C ALA A 154 15.15 -10.78 24.44
N ILE A 155 15.61 -9.76 23.74
CA ILE A 155 14.89 -9.18 22.61
C ILE A 155 15.21 -10.00 21.36
N VAL A 156 14.18 -10.38 20.61
CA VAL A 156 14.28 -11.09 19.33
C VAL A 156 13.68 -10.20 18.22
N PRO A 157 14.52 -9.47 17.45
CA PRO A 157 14.03 -8.72 16.30
C PRO A 157 13.43 -9.66 15.24
N VAL A 158 12.27 -9.28 14.70
CA VAL A 158 11.63 -9.97 13.58
C VAL A 158 11.52 -8.99 12.42
N TYR A 159 12.12 -9.36 11.28
CA TYR A 159 12.23 -8.51 10.11
C TYR A 159 11.72 -9.19 8.85
N ARG A 160 11.59 -8.45 7.75
CA ARG A 160 11.14 -8.97 6.46
C ARG A 160 12.26 -9.69 5.72
N SER A 161 12.01 -10.95 5.32
CA SER A 161 12.93 -11.75 4.53
C SER A 161 12.78 -11.58 3.02
N ASP A 162 11.77 -10.80 2.57
CA ASP A 162 11.48 -10.48 1.18
C ASP A 162 11.75 -9.00 0.87
N GLY A 163 11.78 -8.62 -0.41
CA GLY A 163 11.86 -7.24 -0.82
C GLY A 163 10.57 -6.47 -0.46
N SER A 164 10.63 -5.65 0.58
CA SER A 164 9.47 -5.11 1.29
C SER A 164 9.44 -3.58 1.28
N GLY A 165 8.32 -3.00 0.86
CA GLY A 165 8.08 -1.58 1.02
C GLY A 165 7.88 -1.18 2.49
N THR A 166 7.27 -2.07 3.32
CA THR A 166 7.20 -1.88 4.78
C THR A 166 8.59 -1.74 5.39
N THR A 167 9.56 -2.58 4.95
CA THR A 167 10.97 -2.44 5.33
C THR A 167 11.56 -1.11 4.86
N TYR A 168 11.24 -0.67 3.63
CA TYR A 168 11.71 0.60 3.12
C TYR A 168 11.26 1.77 4.02
N VAL A 169 9.97 1.85 4.34
CA VAL A 169 9.41 2.89 5.22
C VAL A 169 10.02 2.82 6.63
N PHE A 170 10.18 1.62 7.16
CA PHE A 170 10.79 1.39 8.47
C PHE A 170 12.25 1.83 8.51
N THR A 171 13.05 1.43 7.51
CA THR A 171 14.49 1.76 7.45
C THR A 171 14.72 3.22 7.11
N ASP A 172 13.84 3.88 6.33
CA ASP A 172 13.88 5.33 6.12
C ASP A 172 13.71 6.09 7.43
N TYR A 173 12.75 5.68 8.26
CA TYR A 173 12.60 6.25 9.60
C TYR A 173 13.85 6.02 10.46
N LEU A 174 14.34 4.77 10.55
CA LEU A 174 15.51 4.48 11.38
C LEU A 174 16.76 5.26 10.94
N ALA A 175 16.93 5.48 9.64
CA ALA A 175 18.04 6.29 9.11
C ALA A 175 17.93 7.78 9.45
N LYS A 176 16.69 8.30 9.65
CA LYS A 176 16.46 9.68 10.07
C LYS A 176 16.78 9.92 11.55
N VAL A 177 16.50 8.91 12.40
CA VAL A 177 16.64 9.02 13.85
C VAL A 177 17.93 8.40 14.41
N SER A 178 18.73 7.71 13.58
CA SER A 178 19.97 7.06 13.96
C SER A 178 21.03 7.19 12.85
N PRO A 179 22.06 8.06 13.04
CA PRO A 179 23.19 8.13 12.12
C PRO A 179 23.90 6.79 11.94
N GLU A 180 24.02 6.01 13.02
CA GLU A 180 24.66 4.69 12.98
C GLU A 180 23.87 3.70 12.11
N TRP A 181 22.53 3.70 12.19
CA TRP A 181 21.69 2.92 11.29
C TRP A 181 21.91 3.33 9.83
N LYS A 182 21.87 4.65 9.58
CA LYS A 182 22.06 5.22 8.24
C LYS A 182 23.39 4.76 7.61
N ASP A 183 24.46 4.77 8.40
CA ASP A 183 25.81 4.47 7.90
C ASP A 183 26.06 2.96 7.76
N LYS A 184 25.54 2.14 8.68
CA LYS A 184 25.82 0.71 8.71
C LYS A 184 24.83 -0.16 7.94
N VAL A 185 23.56 0.22 7.91
CA VAL A 185 22.45 -0.56 7.33
C VAL A 185 21.81 0.15 6.16
N GLY A 186 21.52 1.46 6.31
CA GLY A 186 20.94 2.28 5.27
C GLY A 186 19.44 2.08 5.09
N VAL A 187 18.93 2.48 3.90
CA VAL A 187 17.52 2.49 3.51
C VAL A 187 17.33 1.68 2.24
N ASN A 188 16.54 0.61 2.31
CA ASN A 188 16.18 -0.18 1.13
C ASN A 188 14.93 -1.05 1.39
N THR A 189 14.37 -1.65 0.34
CA THR A 189 13.34 -2.70 0.44
C THR A 189 13.87 -4.02 0.99
N ALA A 190 15.18 -4.25 0.94
CA ALA A 190 15.89 -5.35 1.57
C ALA A 190 17.22 -4.83 2.11
N VAL A 191 17.47 -5.04 3.39
CA VAL A 191 18.70 -4.68 4.09
C VAL A 191 19.21 -5.87 4.91
N GLU A 192 20.49 -5.87 5.27
CA GLU A 192 21.06 -6.87 6.16
C GLU A 192 20.84 -6.46 7.61
N PHE A 193 19.89 -7.14 8.28
CA PHE A 193 19.67 -6.94 9.71
C PHE A 193 20.75 -7.68 10.51
N PRO A 194 21.41 -7.03 11.49
CA PRO A 194 22.51 -7.66 12.25
C PRO A 194 22.09 -8.91 13.03
N LYS A 195 20.83 -8.97 13.48
CA LYS A 195 20.26 -10.07 14.26
C LYS A 195 18.76 -10.21 14.01
N GLY A 196 18.22 -11.38 14.30
CA GLY A 196 16.77 -11.60 14.32
C GLY A 196 16.31 -12.74 13.44
N ILE A 197 15.00 -12.79 13.21
CA ILE A 197 14.29 -13.82 12.44
C ILE A 197 13.63 -13.17 11.25
N GLY A 198 13.85 -13.74 10.05
CA GLY A 198 13.21 -13.27 8.82
C GLY A 198 11.82 -13.85 8.64
N GLY A 199 10.78 -13.00 8.58
CA GLY A 199 9.41 -13.36 8.23
C GLY A 199 9.06 -12.94 6.80
N LYS A 200 8.44 -13.82 6.01
CA LYS A 200 7.96 -13.47 4.68
C LYS A 200 6.65 -12.68 4.76
N ALA A 201 6.59 -11.55 4.08
CA ALA A 201 5.44 -10.65 4.05
C ALA A 201 5.10 -10.04 5.45
N ASN A 202 4.08 -9.18 5.55
CA ASN A 202 3.59 -8.69 6.83
C ASN A 202 3.03 -9.84 7.71
N GLU A 203 2.38 -10.80 7.07
CA GLU A 203 1.83 -12.00 7.71
C GLU A 203 2.90 -12.82 8.44
N GLY A 204 4.04 -13.05 7.81
CA GLY A 204 5.14 -13.82 8.41
C GLY A 204 5.78 -13.09 9.59
N VAL A 205 5.96 -11.77 9.50
CA VAL A 205 6.45 -10.97 10.64
C VAL A 205 5.43 -10.98 11.78
N ALA A 206 4.15 -10.80 11.48
CA ALA A 206 3.09 -10.86 12.49
C ALA A 206 3.06 -12.22 13.20
N ALA A 207 3.11 -13.33 12.44
CA ALA A 207 3.08 -14.68 13.00
C ALA A 207 4.31 -14.98 13.87
N PHE A 208 5.52 -14.65 13.42
CA PHE A 208 6.73 -14.86 14.22
C PHE A 208 6.76 -13.97 15.47
N THR A 209 6.29 -12.73 15.38
CA THR A 209 6.20 -11.87 16.57
C THR A 209 5.20 -12.44 17.58
N ALA A 210 4.03 -12.89 17.12
CA ALA A 210 3.00 -13.48 17.99
C ALA A 210 3.49 -14.76 18.70
N SER A 211 4.27 -15.60 18.02
CA SER A 211 4.69 -16.90 18.53
C SER A 211 6.02 -16.89 19.32
N THR A 212 6.82 -15.82 19.22
CA THR A 212 8.14 -15.74 19.82
C THR A 212 8.13 -14.85 21.05
N SER A 213 8.34 -15.43 22.24
CA SER A 213 8.45 -14.64 23.48
C SER A 213 9.65 -13.69 23.43
N GLY A 214 9.44 -12.42 23.77
CA GLY A 214 10.44 -11.36 23.70
C GLY A 214 10.65 -10.78 22.30
N ALA A 215 9.85 -11.17 21.31
CA ALA A 215 9.95 -10.63 19.96
C ALA A 215 9.56 -9.15 19.89
N ILE A 216 10.21 -8.45 18.97
CA ILE A 216 9.81 -7.16 18.41
C ILE A 216 9.84 -7.24 16.89
N GLY A 217 8.72 -6.99 16.24
CA GLY A 217 8.61 -6.91 14.78
C GLY A 217 8.09 -5.56 14.34
N TYR A 218 7.98 -5.37 13.03
CA TYR A 218 7.31 -4.22 12.43
C TYR A 218 6.39 -4.68 11.30
N VAL A 219 5.16 -4.23 11.34
CA VAL A 219 4.12 -4.58 10.35
C VAL A 219 3.31 -3.35 9.98
N GLU A 220 2.64 -3.39 8.84
CA GLU A 220 1.59 -2.41 8.57
C GLU A 220 0.48 -2.56 9.64
N TYR A 221 -0.10 -1.43 10.07
CA TYR A 221 -0.94 -1.35 11.27
C TYR A 221 -2.22 -2.23 11.21
N ALA A 222 -2.83 -2.42 10.04
CA ALA A 222 -3.98 -3.33 9.93
C ALA A 222 -3.60 -4.77 10.32
N TYR A 223 -2.37 -5.22 10.04
CA TYR A 223 -1.89 -6.53 10.49
C TYR A 223 -1.71 -6.60 12.01
N ALA A 224 -1.27 -5.52 12.65
CA ALA A 224 -1.19 -5.46 14.09
C ALA A 224 -2.58 -5.64 14.73
N LYS A 225 -3.60 -4.96 14.19
CA LYS A 225 -5.00 -5.08 14.64
C LYS A 225 -5.59 -6.46 14.36
N LEU A 226 -5.47 -6.96 13.12
CA LEU A 226 -6.05 -8.24 12.71
C LEU A 226 -5.48 -9.43 13.50
N ASN A 227 -4.23 -9.33 13.97
CA ASN A 227 -3.57 -10.37 14.75
C ASN A 227 -3.50 -10.06 16.25
N ASN A 228 -4.18 -9.01 16.74
CA ASN A 228 -4.18 -8.58 18.14
C ASN A 228 -2.77 -8.42 18.74
N LEU A 229 -1.82 -7.90 17.96
CA LEU A 229 -0.45 -7.67 18.39
C LEU A 229 -0.35 -6.41 19.26
N ALA A 230 0.49 -6.46 20.31
CA ALA A 230 0.77 -5.30 21.15
C ALA A 230 1.69 -4.32 20.40
N PHE A 231 1.14 -3.22 19.89
CA PHE A 231 1.93 -2.14 19.30
C PHE A 231 2.51 -1.24 20.39
N VAL A 232 3.63 -0.56 20.08
CA VAL A 232 4.28 0.38 20.98
C VAL A 232 3.78 1.80 20.77
N LEU A 233 3.89 2.66 21.78
CA LEU A 233 3.87 4.11 21.62
C LEU A 233 5.27 4.54 21.18
N LEU A 234 5.35 5.33 20.11
CA LEU A 234 6.63 5.79 19.59
C LEU A 234 6.75 7.30 19.73
N GLN A 235 7.91 7.77 20.19
CA GLN A 235 8.19 9.19 20.24
C GLN A 235 8.32 9.74 18.84
N ASN A 236 7.55 10.78 18.53
CA ASN A 236 7.54 11.42 17.22
C ASN A 236 8.56 12.55 17.11
N HIS A 237 8.63 13.20 15.95
CA HIS A 237 9.53 14.32 15.64
C HIS A 237 9.47 15.43 16.70
N ASP A 238 8.28 15.77 17.19
CA ASP A 238 8.04 16.83 18.16
C ASP A 238 8.22 16.38 19.62
N GLY A 239 8.68 15.14 19.86
CA GLY A 239 8.96 14.59 21.17
C GLY A 239 7.75 13.99 21.90
N ALA A 240 6.55 13.98 21.31
CA ALA A 240 5.36 13.37 21.89
C ALA A 240 5.35 11.85 21.67
N PHE A 241 4.88 11.08 22.68
CA PHE A 241 4.60 9.66 22.50
C PHE A 241 3.22 9.47 21.88
N VAL A 242 3.17 8.94 20.68
CA VAL A 242 1.94 8.76 19.88
C VAL A 242 1.65 7.28 19.65
N ALA A 243 0.38 6.94 19.46
CA ALA A 243 -0.08 5.62 19.04
C ALA A 243 -0.25 5.59 17.51
N PRO A 244 -0.03 4.43 16.85
CA PRO A 244 -0.41 4.28 15.46
C PRO A 244 -1.93 4.26 15.31
N GLY A 245 -2.44 4.88 14.26
CA GLY A 245 -3.87 4.93 13.94
C GLY A 245 -4.17 5.96 12.87
N SER A 246 -5.38 5.92 12.30
CA SER A 246 -5.76 6.78 11.18
C SER A 246 -5.52 8.27 11.44
N GLN A 247 -5.83 8.77 12.65
CA GLN A 247 -5.62 10.17 12.99
C GLN A 247 -4.13 10.57 12.99
N SER A 248 -3.24 9.72 13.55
CA SER A 248 -1.82 10.01 13.60
C SER A 248 -1.13 9.84 12.23
N PHE A 249 -1.63 8.95 11.38
CA PHE A 249 -1.19 8.83 9.99
C PHE A 249 -1.66 10.04 9.16
N GLN A 250 -2.90 10.49 9.37
CA GLN A 250 -3.44 11.68 8.72
C GLN A 250 -2.67 12.95 9.11
N SER A 251 -2.30 13.07 10.39
CA SER A 251 -1.45 14.16 10.86
C SER A 251 -0.11 14.19 10.13
N ALA A 252 0.59 13.05 10.04
CA ALA A 252 1.85 12.97 9.30
C ALA A 252 1.68 13.31 7.81
N ALA A 253 0.63 12.81 7.18
CA ALA A 253 0.33 13.10 5.77
C ALA A 253 0.04 14.58 5.51
N GLY A 254 -0.61 15.27 6.45
CA GLY A 254 -0.92 16.69 6.36
C GLY A 254 0.29 17.61 6.44
N HIS A 255 1.42 17.14 6.98
CA HIS A 255 2.67 17.88 7.06
C HIS A 255 3.65 17.57 5.92
N ALA A 256 3.32 16.60 5.06
CA ALA A 256 4.18 16.22 3.95
C ALA A 256 4.04 17.17 2.76
N ASP A 257 5.14 17.43 2.08
CA ASP A 257 5.12 18.18 0.82
C ASP A 257 4.69 17.29 -0.34
N TRP A 258 3.43 17.40 -0.75
CA TRP A 258 2.86 16.69 -1.87
C TRP A 258 2.96 17.45 -3.20
N ALA A 259 3.22 18.77 -3.16
CA ALA A 259 3.18 19.64 -4.33
C ALA A 259 4.49 19.69 -5.12
N SER A 260 5.62 19.62 -4.40
CA SER A 260 6.95 19.82 -4.98
C SER A 260 7.57 18.57 -5.64
N PRO A 261 7.31 17.33 -5.20
CA PRO A 261 8.04 16.19 -5.73
C PRO A 261 7.63 15.80 -7.14
N THR A 262 8.62 15.62 -8.00
CA THR A 262 8.41 15.04 -9.33
C THR A 262 7.94 13.58 -9.22
N ALA A 263 6.91 13.22 -9.99
CA ALA A 263 6.38 11.85 -10.06
C ALA A 263 5.89 11.31 -8.71
N PHE A 264 5.34 12.17 -7.86
CA PHE A 264 4.81 11.82 -6.53
C PHE A 264 5.83 11.10 -5.61
N TYR A 265 7.12 11.38 -5.73
CA TYR A 265 8.13 10.79 -4.85
C TYR A 265 8.07 11.43 -3.45
N VAL A 266 7.14 10.97 -2.61
CA VAL A 266 6.90 11.51 -1.26
C VAL A 266 7.19 10.44 -0.22
N LEU A 267 7.98 10.80 0.81
CA LEU A 267 8.28 9.96 1.97
C LEU A 267 7.66 10.59 3.21
N LEU A 268 6.85 9.82 3.94
CA LEU A 268 6.06 10.29 5.08
C LEU A 268 6.70 9.99 6.45
N ALA A 269 7.89 9.36 6.47
CA ALA A 269 8.55 9.07 7.73
C ALA A 269 9.07 10.35 8.41
N ASP A 270 8.93 10.40 9.74
CA ASP A 270 9.43 11.47 10.62
C ASP A 270 8.90 12.87 10.28
N GLN A 271 7.62 12.95 9.90
CA GLN A 271 6.97 14.25 9.66
C GLN A 271 6.72 14.99 10.99
N PRO A 272 6.84 16.34 10.99
CA PRO A 272 6.52 17.15 12.17
C PRO A 272 5.04 17.05 12.55
N GLY A 273 4.69 17.62 13.69
CA GLY A 273 3.33 17.65 14.21
C GLY A 273 3.15 16.80 15.48
N PRO A 274 2.54 17.35 16.54
CA PRO A 274 2.48 16.71 17.86
C PRO A 274 1.71 15.39 17.88
N GLN A 275 0.91 15.13 16.85
CA GLN A 275 0.14 13.89 16.72
C GLN A 275 0.63 13.00 15.56
N SER A 276 1.66 13.40 14.82
CA SER A 276 2.14 12.69 13.64
C SER A 276 2.79 11.36 14.03
N TRP A 277 2.32 10.26 13.39
CA TRP A 277 2.95 8.96 13.55
C TRP A 277 4.29 8.93 12.78
N PRO A 278 5.42 8.60 13.43
CA PRO A 278 6.72 8.78 12.81
C PRO A 278 7.04 7.79 11.70
N ILE A 279 6.40 6.61 11.65
CA ILE A 279 6.65 5.60 10.61
C ILE A 279 5.45 5.50 9.67
N SER A 280 5.06 6.65 9.11
CA SER A 280 4.00 6.73 8.11
C SER A 280 4.53 6.48 6.71
N GLY A 281 3.69 5.91 5.84
CA GLY A 281 4.03 5.62 4.46
C GLY A 281 2.82 5.64 3.54
N SER A 282 3.08 5.66 2.23
CA SER A 282 2.07 5.57 1.19
C SER A 282 2.38 4.39 0.28
N THR A 283 1.33 3.73 -0.23
CA THR A 283 1.50 2.77 -1.32
C THR A 283 1.30 3.46 -2.66
N PHE A 284 2.21 3.21 -3.59
CA PHE A 284 2.19 3.73 -4.95
C PHE A 284 1.83 2.61 -5.93
N VAL A 285 0.96 2.92 -6.88
CA VAL A 285 0.72 2.11 -8.06
C VAL A 285 1.75 2.46 -9.13
N LEU A 286 2.25 1.44 -9.80
CA LEU A 286 3.16 1.52 -10.95
C LEU A 286 2.40 1.06 -12.20
N LEU A 287 2.29 1.92 -13.20
CA LEU A 287 1.62 1.64 -14.47
C LEU A 287 2.52 1.99 -15.66
N TYR A 288 2.33 1.30 -16.80
CA TYR A 288 2.95 1.72 -18.05
C TYR A 288 2.28 2.98 -18.60
N LYS A 289 3.10 3.92 -19.10
CA LYS A 289 2.62 5.07 -19.87
C LYS A 289 1.87 4.64 -21.13
N SER A 290 2.31 3.55 -21.76
CA SER A 290 1.67 2.95 -22.91
C SER A 290 1.35 1.49 -22.61
N GLN A 291 0.07 1.18 -22.52
CA GLN A 291 -0.40 -0.16 -22.23
C GLN A 291 -0.40 -1.00 -23.51
N SER A 292 -0.09 -2.30 -23.38
CA SER A 292 -0.09 -3.23 -24.50
C SER A 292 -1.44 -3.93 -24.75
N LYS A 293 -2.28 -4.01 -23.70
CA LYS A 293 -3.58 -4.68 -23.77
C LYS A 293 -4.71 -3.65 -23.92
N PRO A 294 -5.59 -3.79 -24.93
CA PRO A 294 -6.73 -2.88 -25.09
C PRO A 294 -7.64 -2.87 -23.86
N GLY A 295 -8.06 -1.67 -23.44
CA GLY A 295 -9.01 -1.49 -22.35
C GLY A 295 -8.44 -1.60 -20.93
N VAL A 296 -7.33 -2.32 -20.70
CA VAL A 296 -6.75 -2.56 -19.36
C VAL A 296 -6.42 -1.26 -18.66
N ALA A 297 -5.74 -0.33 -19.34
CA ALA A 297 -5.42 0.96 -18.72
C ALA A 297 -6.67 1.72 -18.25
N ARG A 298 -7.71 1.76 -19.10
CA ARG A 298 -8.96 2.44 -18.79
C ARG A 298 -9.65 1.84 -17.57
N GLU A 299 -9.75 0.52 -17.50
CA GLU A 299 -10.39 -0.17 -16.39
C GLU A 299 -9.58 -0.05 -15.10
N LEU A 300 -8.24 -0.08 -15.18
CA LEU A 300 -7.38 0.19 -14.01
C LEU A 300 -7.58 1.61 -13.46
N LEU A 301 -7.62 2.61 -14.33
CA LEU A 301 -7.81 3.99 -13.90
C LEU A 301 -9.20 4.20 -13.29
N LYS A 302 -10.25 3.57 -13.84
CA LYS A 302 -11.59 3.56 -13.23
C LYS A 302 -11.60 2.87 -11.85
N PHE A 303 -10.86 1.78 -11.69
CA PHE A 303 -10.74 1.11 -10.41
C PHE A 303 -10.07 2.01 -9.36
N PHE A 304 -9.00 2.70 -9.70
CA PHE A 304 -8.32 3.59 -8.75
C PHE A 304 -9.10 4.88 -8.51
N ASP A 305 -9.79 5.41 -9.50
CA ASP A 305 -10.74 6.51 -9.33
C ASP A 305 -11.85 6.12 -8.34
N TRP A 306 -12.48 4.95 -8.55
CA TRP A 306 -13.46 4.41 -7.62
C TRP A 306 -12.89 4.21 -6.21
N ALA A 307 -11.63 3.72 -6.10
CA ALA A 307 -10.96 3.50 -4.82
C ALA A 307 -10.76 4.81 -4.04
N TYR A 308 -10.45 5.91 -4.73
CA TYR A 308 -10.32 7.24 -4.11
C TYR A 308 -11.66 7.80 -3.60
N HIS A 309 -12.75 7.53 -4.29
CA HIS A 309 -14.07 8.10 -3.98
C HIS A 309 -14.93 7.13 -3.18
N ASP A 310 -15.50 6.13 -3.82
CA ASP A 310 -16.39 5.16 -3.18
C ASP A 310 -15.68 4.20 -2.22
N GLY A 311 -14.41 3.89 -2.52
CA GLY A 311 -13.56 3.02 -1.72
C GLY A 311 -12.97 3.65 -0.45
N ALA A 312 -13.05 4.97 -0.28
CA ALA A 312 -12.45 5.70 0.84
C ALA A 312 -12.91 5.19 2.22
N LYS A 313 -14.21 4.99 2.40
CA LYS A 313 -14.78 4.46 3.66
C LYS A 313 -14.29 3.04 4.00
N LEU A 314 -14.00 2.23 2.98
CA LEU A 314 -13.43 0.90 3.20
C LEU A 314 -11.99 0.98 3.72
N ALA A 315 -11.22 1.98 3.24
CA ALA A 315 -9.88 2.25 3.72
C ALA A 315 -9.90 2.72 5.19
N GLU A 316 -10.74 3.70 5.52
CA GLU A 316 -10.93 4.19 6.89
C GLU A 316 -11.32 3.05 7.86
N GLY A 317 -12.16 2.13 7.42
CA GLY A 317 -12.58 0.95 8.21
C GLY A 317 -11.46 -0.04 8.56
N LEU A 318 -10.27 0.11 7.95
CA LEU A 318 -9.05 -0.63 8.25
C LEU A 318 -7.92 0.28 8.77
N ASP A 319 -8.24 1.50 9.19
CA ASP A 319 -7.31 2.55 9.64
C ASP A 319 -6.29 3.02 8.58
N TYR A 320 -6.54 2.75 7.31
CA TYR A 320 -5.83 3.47 6.25
C TYR A 320 -6.38 4.89 6.12
N VAL A 321 -5.54 5.77 5.64
CA VAL A 321 -5.90 7.17 5.36
C VAL A 321 -6.09 7.34 3.85
N PRO A 322 -7.29 7.68 3.38
CA PRO A 322 -7.53 8.04 1.99
C PRO A 322 -6.66 9.22 1.56
N MET A 323 -6.35 9.30 0.27
CA MET A 323 -5.61 10.42 -0.28
C MET A 323 -6.42 11.72 -0.15
N PRO A 324 -5.80 12.85 0.25
CA PRO A 324 -6.48 14.16 0.26
C PRO A 324 -7.01 14.52 -1.13
N GLN A 325 -8.18 15.16 -1.20
CA GLN A 325 -8.83 15.49 -2.47
C GLN A 325 -7.95 16.28 -3.43
N ALA A 326 -7.15 17.22 -2.91
CA ALA A 326 -6.21 17.99 -3.73
C ALA A 326 -5.14 17.09 -4.40
N ILE A 327 -4.72 16.02 -3.72
CA ILE A 327 -3.75 15.06 -4.25
C ILE A 327 -4.42 14.13 -5.27
N VAL A 328 -5.65 13.69 -5.00
CA VAL A 328 -6.46 12.91 -5.97
C VAL A 328 -6.57 13.67 -7.29
N GLN A 329 -6.91 14.96 -7.26
CA GLN A 329 -7.01 15.80 -8.47
C GLN A 329 -5.69 15.90 -9.24
N LEU A 330 -4.54 16.01 -8.53
CA LEU A 330 -3.21 16.00 -9.17
C LEU A 330 -2.92 14.65 -9.81
N VAL A 331 -3.26 13.56 -9.14
CA VAL A 331 -3.08 12.18 -9.65
C VAL A 331 -3.92 11.97 -10.90
N GLU A 332 -5.21 12.26 -10.87
CA GLU A 332 -6.14 12.11 -12.01
C GLU A 332 -5.72 12.96 -13.21
N SER A 333 -5.25 14.19 -12.95
CA SER A 333 -4.69 15.06 -13.99
C SER A 333 -3.46 14.41 -14.66
N SER A 334 -2.61 13.72 -13.89
CA SER A 334 -1.43 13.03 -14.39
C SER A 334 -1.77 11.83 -15.30
N TRP A 335 -2.94 11.22 -15.14
CA TRP A 335 -3.39 10.06 -15.91
C TRP A 335 -3.64 10.37 -17.39
N THR A 336 -3.78 11.63 -17.77
CA THR A 336 -3.87 12.05 -19.19
C THR A 336 -2.64 11.66 -20.00
N ALA A 337 -1.49 11.44 -19.34
CA ALA A 337 -0.26 10.96 -19.98
C ALA A 337 -0.28 9.46 -20.30
N ILE A 338 -1.24 8.69 -19.74
CA ILE A 338 -1.35 7.24 -19.95
C ILE A 338 -2.11 6.97 -21.25
N LYS A 339 -1.50 6.15 -22.13
CA LYS A 339 -2.04 5.85 -23.46
C LYS A 339 -2.49 4.41 -23.58
N GLN A 340 -3.52 4.18 -24.37
CA GLN A 340 -3.93 2.87 -24.85
C GLN A 340 -3.04 2.39 -26.01
N PRO A 341 -3.16 1.12 -26.45
CA PRO A 341 -2.35 0.58 -27.56
C PRO A 341 -2.51 1.35 -28.88
N ASP A 342 -3.68 1.96 -29.11
CA ASP A 342 -3.98 2.78 -30.29
C ASP A 342 -3.41 4.20 -30.19
N GLY A 343 -2.70 4.53 -29.11
CA GLY A 343 -2.16 5.87 -28.84
C GLY A 343 -3.18 6.86 -28.27
N GLY A 344 -4.45 6.50 -28.17
CA GLY A 344 -5.49 7.30 -27.56
C GLY A 344 -5.31 7.43 -26.04
N PRO A 345 -5.89 8.46 -25.40
CA PRO A 345 -5.82 8.62 -23.94
C PRO A 345 -6.57 7.47 -23.24
N ALA A 346 -5.96 6.91 -22.20
CA ALA A 346 -6.62 5.92 -21.35
C ALA A 346 -7.64 6.56 -20.40
N TRP A 347 -7.42 7.83 -20.05
CA TRP A 347 -8.26 8.61 -19.14
C TRP A 347 -8.76 9.89 -19.82
N LYS A 348 -10.05 10.13 -19.73
CA LYS A 348 -10.71 11.34 -20.29
C LYS A 348 -11.30 12.24 -19.21
N GLY A 349 -11.00 11.96 -17.93
CA GLY A 349 -11.68 12.54 -16.80
C GLY A 349 -13.04 11.88 -16.54
N VAL A 350 -13.56 12.02 -15.32
CA VAL A 350 -14.97 11.79 -15.05
C VAL A 350 -15.69 13.02 -15.60
N ALA A 351 -16.67 12.81 -16.46
CA ALA A 351 -17.57 13.91 -16.88
C ALA A 351 -18.26 14.42 -15.60
N VAL A 352 -17.83 15.59 -15.11
CA VAL A 352 -18.54 16.26 -14.03
C VAL A 352 -19.94 16.57 -14.57
N PRO A 353 -21.04 16.03 -14.01
CA PRO A 353 -22.36 16.47 -14.38
C PRO A 353 -22.43 17.96 -14.07
N GLN A 354 -22.65 18.79 -15.08
CA GLN A 354 -23.00 20.19 -14.86
C GLN A 354 -24.38 20.20 -14.21
N HIS A 355 -24.43 20.50 -12.91
CA HIS A 355 -25.64 20.79 -12.18
C HIS A 355 -25.97 22.28 -12.27
#